data_61f3c2e7a8c56da5a953f762cc15837a
#
_entry.id   61f3c2e7a8c56da5a953f762cc15837a
#
_cell.length_a   1.000
_cell.length_b   1.000
_cell.length_c   1.000
_cell.angle_alpha   90.00
_cell.angle_beta   90.00
_cell.angle_gamma   90.00
#
_symmetry.space_group_name_H-M   'P 1'
#
loop_
_entity.id
_entity.type
_entity.pdbx_description
1 polymer ?
#
loop_
_entity_poly.entity_id
_entity_poly.type
_entity_poly.pdbx_seq_one_letter_code
_entity_poly.pdbx_strand_id
1 'polypeptide(L)'
;MKFSSAKQTSSYQGYSLLATVILFFSAILLLTGFALRTHTLTRKQCYTELSVSTKEAMQDLETHFRSDRVSLRMLASMLSQEESLSSINVSSYLDIYDVNSLISNIGILTPENTCIQLRGKEIDASGVMDYQKEVLLGEHISNLQPSLTTGDSMVGRSFMPIRRSGKTIGLLYAEMTPSNIARAWSPSIYNGSCTFCIISRETGELIVNNWNKNIHYISDLDSESLQNSILEGKSAFREMQTEQGDVFLSYMPMELENWEIMVSVRKEEVFSSADEIEASMKWFLAGIMALLSLYLAWMLRINHYSVLHAKKQANIDILTGLQNRNCYENYCEKIKSAERLACIYIDANGLHELNNTKGHLAGDQMLRFIADTLKIYFGEDTVYRIGGDEFIVFDKNQSDSKIQEILEQVKTEIERNQYHISAGYCLGTKKIQLKELIKTAEIRMYEEKKKYYEKIGRSVRNHIKEGENIL
;
A
#
# COMPACT_ATOMS: atom_id res chain seq x y z
N MET A 1 37.32 -30.11 11.61
CA MET A 1 36.68 -29.57 10.38
C MET A 1 35.14 -29.35 10.45
N LYS A 2 34.44 -29.62 11.58
CA LYS A 2 32.97 -29.50 11.73
C LYS A 2 32.44 -28.20 12.35
N PHE A 3 33.29 -27.35 12.90
CA PHE A 3 32.89 -26.04 13.47
C PHE A 3 32.68 -24.93 12.42
N SER A 4 33.20 -25.09 11.21
CA SER A 4 33.08 -24.11 10.12
C SER A 4 31.69 -24.09 9.47
N SER A 5 30.97 -25.23 9.41
CA SER A 5 29.70 -25.31 8.71
C SER A 5 28.51 -24.68 9.50
N ALA A 6 28.51 -24.81 10.82
CA ALA A 6 27.44 -24.23 11.66
C ALA A 6 27.51 -22.70 11.72
N LYS A 7 28.73 -22.12 11.69
CA LYS A 7 28.92 -20.66 11.62
C LYS A 7 28.56 -20.10 10.24
N GLN A 8 28.78 -20.89 9.20
CA GLN A 8 28.45 -20.51 7.81
C GLN A 8 26.93 -20.51 7.57
N THR A 9 26.19 -21.49 8.08
CA THR A 9 24.71 -21.55 7.96
C THR A 9 24.04 -20.42 8.76
N SER A 10 24.53 -20.06 9.93
CA SER A 10 24.01 -18.90 10.70
C SER A 10 24.22 -17.57 9.96
N SER A 11 25.35 -17.42 9.26
CA SER A 11 25.65 -16.22 8.46
C SER A 11 24.72 -16.08 7.26
N TYR A 12 24.47 -17.15 6.49
CA TYR A 12 23.54 -17.14 5.36
C TYR A 12 22.10 -16.79 5.78
N GLN A 13 21.67 -17.18 6.95
CA GLN A 13 20.35 -16.88 7.50
C GLN A 13 20.18 -15.41 7.86
N GLY A 14 21.22 -14.80 8.45
CA GLY A 14 21.25 -13.36 8.70
C GLY A 14 21.15 -12.55 7.42
N TYR A 15 21.84 -12.95 6.37
CA TYR A 15 21.78 -12.28 5.07
C TYR A 15 20.43 -12.39 4.38
N SER A 16 19.77 -13.55 4.44
CA SER A 16 18.43 -13.72 3.86
C SER A 16 17.36 -12.91 4.58
N LEU A 17 17.40 -12.83 5.90
CA LEU A 17 16.51 -11.98 6.70
C LEU A 17 16.74 -10.50 6.37
N LEU A 18 17.99 -10.06 6.33
CA LEU A 18 18.34 -8.69 5.97
C LEU A 18 17.87 -8.34 4.56
N ALA A 19 18.08 -9.22 3.58
CA ALA A 19 17.60 -9.03 2.21
C ALA A 19 16.07 -8.91 2.14
N THR A 20 15.32 -9.73 2.89
CA THR A 20 13.86 -9.63 2.96
C THR A 20 13.40 -8.31 3.56
N VAL A 21 14.05 -7.83 4.60
CA VAL A 21 13.76 -6.52 5.22
C VAL A 21 14.06 -5.37 4.26
N ILE A 22 15.18 -5.42 3.53
CA ILE A 22 15.54 -4.42 2.52
C ILE A 22 14.50 -4.39 1.39
N LEU A 23 14.07 -5.56 0.89
CA LEU A 23 13.02 -5.65 -0.13
C LEU A 23 11.70 -5.07 0.34
N PHE A 24 11.34 -5.28 1.60
CA PHE A 24 10.16 -4.71 2.22
C PHE A 24 10.17 -3.18 2.23
N PHE A 25 11.25 -2.59 2.74
CA PHE A 25 11.37 -1.13 2.78
C PHE A 25 11.49 -0.51 1.38
N SER A 26 12.17 -1.18 0.43
CA SER A 26 12.25 -0.70 -0.94
C SER A 26 10.89 -0.70 -1.64
N ALA A 27 10.04 -1.70 -1.39
CA ALA A 27 8.69 -1.76 -1.94
C ALA A 27 7.80 -0.62 -1.41
N ILE A 28 7.87 -0.31 -0.11
CA ILE A 28 7.15 0.83 0.48
C ILE A 28 7.63 2.15 -0.13
N LEU A 29 8.95 2.33 -0.25
CA LEU A 29 9.54 3.55 -0.83
C LEU A 29 9.11 3.74 -2.28
N LEU A 30 9.11 2.68 -3.08
CA LEU A 30 8.66 2.71 -4.47
C LEU A 30 7.18 3.05 -4.58
N LEU A 31 6.31 2.47 -3.73
CA LEU A 31 4.89 2.79 -3.72
C LEU A 31 4.64 4.26 -3.37
N THR A 32 5.30 4.75 -2.32
CA THR A 32 5.17 6.15 -1.90
C THR A 32 5.64 7.10 -3.01
N GLY A 33 6.78 6.79 -3.64
CA GLY A 33 7.29 7.55 -4.78
C GLY A 33 6.34 7.53 -5.99
N PHE A 34 5.70 6.39 -6.25
CA PHE A 34 4.71 6.25 -7.31
C PHE A 34 3.46 7.09 -7.03
N ALA A 35 2.89 7.02 -5.82
CA ALA A 35 1.72 7.81 -5.42
C ALA A 35 1.98 9.31 -5.58
N LEU A 36 3.10 9.81 -5.05
CA LEU A 36 3.49 11.22 -5.19
C LEU A 36 3.65 11.64 -6.66
N ARG A 37 4.24 10.77 -7.48
CA ARG A 37 4.42 11.03 -8.92
C ARG A 37 3.08 11.04 -9.66
N THR A 38 2.19 10.11 -9.34
CA THR A 38 0.84 10.03 -9.94
C THR A 38 0.06 11.30 -9.65
N HIS A 39 -0.02 11.74 -8.39
CA HIS A 39 -0.68 12.99 -8.02
C HIS A 39 -0.10 14.21 -8.75
N THR A 40 1.23 14.28 -8.86
CA THR A 40 1.88 15.38 -9.57
C THR A 40 1.55 15.39 -11.08
N LEU A 41 1.54 14.21 -11.70
CA LEU A 41 1.21 14.06 -13.12
C LEU A 41 -0.28 14.37 -13.38
N THR A 42 -1.19 13.85 -12.56
CA THR A 42 -2.64 14.12 -12.67
C THR A 42 -2.94 15.61 -12.52
N ARG A 43 -2.29 16.30 -11.57
CA ARG A 43 -2.42 17.76 -11.43
C ARG A 43 -1.92 18.51 -12.65
N LYS A 44 -0.79 18.10 -13.21
CA LYS A 44 -0.23 18.72 -14.45
C LYS A 44 -1.13 18.46 -15.65
N GLN A 45 -1.68 17.27 -15.76
CA GLN A 45 -2.62 16.91 -16.81
C GLN A 45 -3.91 17.75 -16.69
N CYS A 46 -4.48 17.87 -15.50
CA CYS A 46 -5.63 18.73 -15.22
C CYS A 46 -5.37 20.17 -15.62
N TYR A 47 -4.19 20.72 -15.28
CA TYR A 47 -3.80 22.05 -15.72
C TYR A 47 -3.89 22.21 -17.25
N THR A 48 -3.33 21.24 -17.98
CA THR A 48 -3.30 21.29 -19.45
C THR A 48 -4.70 21.14 -20.04
N GLU A 49 -5.45 20.13 -19.60
CA GLU A 49 -6.81 19.84 -20.10
C GLU A 49 -7.77 20.98 -19.80
N LEU A 50 -7.77 21.48 -18.56
CA LEU A 50 -8.66 22.57 -18.17
C LEU A 50 -8.33 23.88 -18.90
N SER A 51 -7.04 24.19 -19.06
CA SER A 51 -6.61 25.39 -19.81
C SER A 51 -6.95 25.31 -21.30
N VAL A 52 -6.77 24.14 -21.92
CA VAL A 52 -7.15 23.92 -23.32
C VAL A 52 -8.67 24.00 -23.47
N SER A 53 -9.42 23.33 -22.63
CA SER A 53 -10.89 23.36 -22.68
C SER A 53 -11.46 24.76 -22.43
N THR A 54 -10.85 25.53 -21.50
CA THR A 54 -11.25 26.94 -21.31
C THR A 54 -11.02 27.77 -22.56
N LYS A 55 -9.89 27.54 -23.25
CA LYS A 55 -9.57 28.25 -24.51
C LYS A 55 -10.52 27.86 -25.64
N GLU A 56 -10.83 26.57 -25.77
CA GLU A 56 -11.79 26.10 -26.78
C GLU A 56 -13.16 26.67 -26.50
N ALA A 57 -13.63 26.67 -25.27
CA ALA A 57 -14.87 27.29 -24.85
C ALA A 57 -14.95 28.76 -25.21
N MET A 58 -13.89 29.52 -24.92
CA MET A 58 -13.81 30.92 -25.27
C MET A 58 -13.94 31.12 -26.77
N GLN A 59 -13.19 30.36 -27.57
CA GLN A 59 -13.19 30.46 -29.02
C GLN A 59 -14.56 30.11 -29.64
N ASP A 60 -15.20 29.06 -29.12
CA ASP A 60 -16.53 28.63 -29.57
C ASP A 60 -17.57 29.71 -29.28
N LEU A 61 -17.60 30.22 -28.03
CA LEU A 61 -18.52 31.29 -27.65
C LEU A 61 -18.27 32.55 -28.48
N GLU A 62 -17.04 32.97 -28.68
CA GLU A 62 -16.72 34.13 -29.53
C GLU A 62 -17.15 33.93 -30.98
N THR A 63 -16.99 32.71 -31.51
CA THR A 63 -17.43 32.38 -32.87
C THR A 63 -18.96 32.52 -33.01
N HIS A 64 -19.70 32.01 -32.01
CA HIS A 64 -21.15 32.14 -31.97
C HIS A 64 -21.58 33.61 -31.88
N PHE A 65 -21.02 34.37 -30.95
CA PHE A 65 -21.33 35.81 -30.83
C PHE A 65 -21.00 36.60 -32.08
N ARG A 66 -19.89 36.31 -32.75
CA ARG A 66 -19.52 36.94 -34.03
C ARG A 66 -20.51 36.58 -35.14
N SER A 67 -20.94 35.32 -35.23
CA SER A 67 -21.94 34.85 -36.18
C SER A 67 -23.29 35.55 -35.97
N ASP A 68 -23.74 35.63 -34.71
CA ASP A 68 -24.98 36.31 -34.36
C ASP A 68 -24.90 37.80 -34.69
N ARG A 69 -23.78 38.49 -34.42
CA ARG A 69 -23.59 39.88 -34.81
C ARG A 69 -23.67 40.09 -36.33
N VAL A 70 -23.08 39.22 -37.12
CA VAL A 70 -23.16 39.28 -38.57
C VAL A 70 -24.63 39.15 -39.03
N SER A 71 -25.34 38.19 -38.47
CA SER A 71 -26.77 37.96 -38.77
C SER A 71 -27.64 39.16 -38.37
N LEU A 72 -27.42 39.70 -37.17
CA LEU A 72 -28.12 40.90 -36.71
C LEU A 72 -27.81 42.16 -37.58
N ARG A 73 -26.53 42.32 -38.01
CA ARG A 73 -26.14 43.39 -38.88
C ARG A 73 -26.79 43.31 -40.26
N MET A 74 -26.89 42.08 -40.80
CA MET A 74 -27.63 41.85 -42.05
C MET A 74 -29.11 42.19 -41.91
N LEU A 75 -29.73 41.73 -40.84
CA LEU A 75 -31.15 42.03 -40.54
C LEU A 75 -31.37 43.54 -40.32
N ALA A 76 -30.51 44.21 -39.58
CA ALA A 76 -30.55 45.67 -39.39
C ALA A 76 -30.42 46.43 -40.73
N SER A 77 -29.55 45.92 -41.62
CA SER A 77 -29.43 46.51 -43.02
C SER A 77 -30.69 46.33 -43.84
N MET A 78 -31.35 45.17 -43.74
CA MET A 78 -32.65 44.94 -44.42
C MET A 78 -33.72 45.85 -43.87
N LEU A 79 -33.85 45.94 -42.55
CA LEU A 79 -34.79 46.83 -41.87
C LEU A 79 -34.54 48.30 -42.15
N SER A 80 -33.33 48.74 -42.51
CA SER A 80 -33.01 50.10 -42.88
C SER A 80 -33.65 50.57 -44.21
N GLN A 81 -34.12 49.63 -45.01
CA GLN A 81 -34.77 49.92 -46.32
C GLN A 81 -36.28 50.17 -46.18
N GLU A 82 -36.89 49.76 -45.06
CA GLU A 82 -38.32 49.94 -44.82
C GLU A 82 -38.68 51.41 -44.61
N GLU A 83 -39.81 51.85 -45.10
CA GLU A 83 -40.27 53.27 -45.01
C GLU A 83 -40.52 53.65 -43.52
N SER A 84 -41.02 52.70 -42.69
CA SER A 84 -41.26 52.95 -41.32
C SER A 84 -41.01 51.62 -40.50
N LEU A 85 -40.52 51.72 -39.26
CA LEU A 85 -40.37 50.57 -38.34
C LEU A 85 -41.71 50.37 -37.62
N SER A 86 -42.78 50.05 -38.32
CA SER A 86 -44.06 49.68 -37.75
C SER A 86 -44.14 48.17 -37.47
N SER A 87 -44.95 47.75 -36.49
CA SER A 87 -45.11 46.34 -36.12
C SER A 87 -45.49 45.43 -37.29
N ILE A 88 -46.26 45.96 -38.25
CA ILE A 88 -46.70 45.22 -39.46
C ILE A 88 -45.54 44.96 -40.39
N ASN A 89 -44.70 45.97 -40.63
CA ASN A 89 -43.60 45.87 -41.59
C ASN A 89 -42.42 45.03 -41.04
N VAL A 90 -42.21 45.10 -39.74
CA VAL A 90 -41.05 44.54 -39.10
C VAL A 90 -41.24 43.08 -38.69
N SER A 91 -42.48 42.66 -38.35
CA SER A 91 -42.75 41.30 -37.89
C SER A 91 -42.30 40.20 -38.85
N SER A 92 -42.50 40.42 -40.16
CA SER A 92 -42.07 39.46 -41.20
C SER A 92 -40.56 39.21 -41.22
N TYR A 93 -39.76 40.25 -40.96
CA TYR A 93 -38.31 40.13 -40.87
C TYR A 93 -37.85 39.43 -39.58
N LEU A 94 -38.48 39.75 -38.46
CA LEU A 94 -38.18 39.13 -37.19
C LEU A 94 -38.59 37.63 -37.15
N ASP A 95 -39.72 37.29 -37.79
CA ASP A 95 -40.22 35.94 -37.87
C ASP A 95 -39.39 35.01 -38.78
N ILE A 96 -38.62 35.55 -39.72
CA ILE A 96 -37.68 34.81 -40.57
C ILE A 96 -36.38 34.47 -39.78
N TYR A 97 -36.07 35.26 -38.76
CA TYR A 97 -34.89 35.01 -37.98
C TYR A 97 -35.05 33.71 -37.16
N ASP A 98 -34.28 32.70 -37.51
CA ASP A 98 -34.25 31.44 -36.77
C ASP A 98 -33.53 31.67 -35.45
N VAL A 99 -34.27 31.64 -34.37
CA VAL A 99 -33.76 31.77 -33.01
C VAL A 99 -32.82 30.59 -32.77
N ASN A 100 -31.53 30.84 -32.83
CA ASN A 100 -30.50 29.82 -32.61
C ASN A 100 -30.40 29.42 -31.13
N SER A 101 -29.45 28.56 -30.81
CA SER A 101 -29.28 28.03 -29.45
C SER A 101 -28.97 29.10 -28.39
N LEU A 102 -28.41 30.25 -28.74
CA LEU A 102 -28.04 31.33 -27.80
C LEU A 102 -29.14 32.38 -27.66
N ILE A 103 -29.74 32.79 -28.76
CA ILE A 103 -30.74 33.87 -28.80
C ILE A 103 -32.11 33.32 -28.40
N SER A 104 -32.69 33.87 -27.34
CA SER A 104 -34.02 33.50 -26.84
C SER A 104 -35.15 34.36 -27.42
N ASN A 105 -34.85 35.59 -27.82
CA ASN A 105 -35.80 36.54 -28.34
C ASN A 105 -35.10 37.59 -29.19
N ILE A 106 -35.81 38.20 -30.11
CA ILE A 106 -35.33 39.29 -30.97
C ILE A 106 -36.42 40.34 -31.07
N GLY A 107 -36.01 41.62 -31.17
CA GLY A 107 -36.94 42.73 -31.33
C GLY A 107 -36.25 44.02 -31.73
N ILE A 108 -37.04 45.08 -31.93
CA ILE A 108 -36.56 46.42 -32.27
C ILE A 108 -37.01 47.36 -31.15
N LEU A 109 -36.05 48.13 -30.64
CA LEU A 109 -36.30 49.26 -29.75
C LEU A 109 -36.43 50.53 -30.57
N THR A 110 -37.57 51.19 -30.44
CA THR A 110 -37.88 52.44 -31.17
C THR A 110 -37.45 53.68 -30.36
N PRO A 111 -37.36 54.87 -31.02
CA PRO A 111 -37.03 56.12 -30.31
C PRO A 111 -37.99 56.48 -29.16
N GLU A 112 -39.20 55.96 -29.20
CA GLU A 112 -40.25 56.15 -28.19
C GLU A 112 -40.14 55.19 -27.00
N ASN A 113 -39.05 54.43 -26.90
CA ASN A 113 -38.83 53.34 -25.91
C ASN A 113 -39.86 52.21 -25.99
N THR A 114 -40.44 52.00 -27.16
CA THR A 114 -41.34 50.85 -27.43
C THR A 114 -40.54 49.75 -28.11
N CYS A 115 -40.69 48.51 -27.64
CA CYS A 115 -40.12 47.32 -28.25
C CYS A 115 -41.12 46.62 -29.14
N ILE A 116 -40.78 46.43 -30.41
CA ILE A 116 -41.49 45.60 -31.37
C ILE A 116 -40.82 44.20 -31.34
N GLN A 117 -41.52 43.18 -30.88
CA GLN A 117 -41.02 41.82 -30.80
C GLN A 117 -41.55 40.92 -31.91
N LEU A 118 -41.16 39.66 -31.91
CA LEU A 118 -41.68 38.61 -32.79
C LEU A 118 -43.21 38.68 -32.87
N ARG A 119 -43.76 38.42 -34.05
CA ARG A 119 -45.23 38.47 -34.35
C ARG A 119 -45.84 39.86 -34.14
N GLY A 120 -45.05 40.91 -34.15
CA GLY A 120 -45.48 42.29 -34.06
C GLY A 120 -46.01 42.69 -32.69
N LYS A 121 -45.66 41.98 -31.61
CA LYS A 121 -46.05 42.34 -30.25
C LYS A 121 -45.27 43.59 -29.83
N GLU A 122 -45.98 44.66 -29.44
CA GLU A 122 -45.40 45.88 -28.91
C GLU A 122 -45.44 45.90 -27.39
N ILE A 123 -44.31 46.25 -26.78
CA ILE A 123 -44.14 46.31 -25.33
C ILE A 123 -43.45 47.63 -24.98
N ASP A 124 -43.95 48.31 -23.95
CA ASP A 124 -43.28 49.46 -23.37
C ASP A 124 -41.97 49.00 -22.69
N ALA A 125 -40.86 49.50 -23.14
CA ALA A 125 -39.54 49.19 -22.62
C ALA A 125 -39.03 50.24 -21.62
N SER A 126 -39.82 51.26 -21.34
CA SER A 126 -39.45 52.32 -20.38
C SER A 126 -39.13 51.73 -18.99
N GLY A 127 -37.99 52.10 -18.46
CA GLY A 127 -37.48 51.57 -17.17
C GLY A 127 -36.68 50.28 -17.27
N VAL A 128 -36.65 49.58 -18.42
CA VAL A 128 -35.78 48.42 -18.67
C VAL A 128 -34.69 48.75 -19.67
N MET A 129 -35.06 49.43 -20.77
CA MET A 129 -34.14 49.90 -21.80
C MET A 129 -34.36 51.40 -22.08
N ASP A 130 -33.30 52.11 -22.39
CA ASP A 130 -33.33 53.52 -22.78
C ASP A 130 -32.70 53.71 -24.17
N TYR A 131 -33.54 53.99 -25.17
CA TYR A 131 -33.10 54.15 -26.55
C TYR A 131 -31.96 55.18 -26.70
N GLN A 132 -32.02 56.31 -26.00
CA GLN A 132 -31.01 57.35 -26.08
C GLN A 132 -29.67 56.88 -25.58
N LYS A 133 -29.69 56.17 -24.50
CA LYS A 133 -28.49 55.57 -23.88
C LYS A 133 -27.89 54.50 -24.79
N GLU A 134 -28.69 53.56 -25.26
CA GLU A 134 -28.21 52.44 -26.05
C GLU A 134 -27.73 52.88 -27.45
N VAL A 135 -28.32 53.88 -28.05
CA VAL A 135 -27.84 54.49 -29.32
C VAL A 135 -26.44 55.08 -29.16
N LEU A 136 -26.13 55.74 -28.04
CA LEU A 136 -24.81 56.31 -27.77
C LEU A 136 -23.71 55.24 -27.65
N LEU A 137 -24.04 54.07 -27.16
CA LEU A 137 -23.12 52.93 -27.07
C LEU A 137 -22.89 52.29 -28.45
N GLY A 138 -23.83 52.40 -29.37
CA GLY A 138 -23.73 51.83 -30.72
C GLY A 138 -23.94 50.31 -30.72
N GLU A 139 -23.07 49.58 -31.42
CA GLU A 139 -23.08 48.11 -31.42
C GLU A 139 -22.38 47.58 -30.15
N HIS A 140 -23.12 46.96 -29.27
CA HIS A 140 -22.60 46.42 -27.99
C HIS A 140 -23.48 45.30 -27.45
N ILE A 141 -22.99 44.59 -26.43
CA ILE A 141 -23.77 43.65 -25.61
C ILE A 141 -23.94 44.28 -24.22
N SER A 142 -25.18 44.32 -23.71
CA SER A 142 -25.43 44.85 -22.39
C SER A 142 -25.03 43.86 -21.30
N ASN A 143 -24.76 44.39 -20.09
CA ASN A 143 -24.79 43.58 -18.88
C ASN A 143 -26.21 42.99 -18.65
N LEU A 144 -26.36 42.09 -17.68
CA LEU A 144 -27.64 41.49 -17.40
C LEU A 144 -28.69 42.53 -17.03
N GLN A 145 -29.84 42.45 -17.68
CA GLN A 145 -30.99 43.32 -17.47
C GLN A 145 -32.26 42.45 -17.35
N PRO A 146 -33.32 42.93 -16.67
CA PRO A 146 -34.57 42.20 -16.62
C PRO A 146 -35.14 41.95 -18.03
N SER A 147 -35.66 40.71 -18.25
CA SER A 147 -36.34 40.41 -19.51
C SER A 147 -37.67 41.18 -19.61
N LEU A 148 -37.95 41.71 -20.81
CA LEU A 148 -39.23 42.38 -21.12
C LEU A 148 -40.42 41.39 -21.17
N THR A 149 -40.16 40.11 -21.38
CA THR A 149 -41.19 39.09 -21.59
C THR A 149 -41.53 38.31 -20.33
N THR A 150 -40.54 38.01 -19.52
CA THR A 150 -40.71 37.15 -18.33
C THR A 150 -40.56 37.89 -17.01
N GLY A 151 -40.10 39.14 -17.02
CA GLY A 151 -39.96 40.00 -15.83
C GLY A 151 -38.99 39.52 -14.76
N ASP A 152 -38.99 38.22 -14.44
CA ASP A 152 -38.23 37.61 -13.38
C ASP A 152 -36.87 37.02 -13.86
N SER A 153 -36.63 36.95 -15.17
CA SER A 153 -35.38 36.42 -15.71
C SER A 153 -34.45 37.55 -16.16
N MET A 154 -33.18 37.40 -15.87
CA MET A 154 -32.14 38.32 -16.38
C MET A 154 -31.67 37.86 -17.76
N VAL A 155 -31.41 38.80 -18.68
CA VAL A 155 -30.96 38.57 -20.06
C VAL A 155 -29.85 39.55 -20.40
N GLY A 156 -28.85 39.07 -21.16
CA GLY A 156 -27.96 39.95 -21.89
C GLY A 156 -28.60 40.34 -23.24
N ARG A 157 -28.39 41.55 -23.73
CA ARG A 157 -28.91 42.02 -25.03
C ARG A 157 -27.80 42.44 -25.92
N SER A 158 -27.75 41.87 -27.13
CA SER A 158 -26.88 42.35 -28.21
C SER A 158 -27.66 43.42 -28.99
N PHE A 159 -27.15 44.64 -29.03
CA PHE A 159 -27.76 45.77 -29.76
C PHE A 159 -27.06 46.02 -31.06
N MET A 160 -27.87 46.27 -32.11
CA MET A 160 -27.41 46.61 -33.46
C MET A 160 -28.16 47.84 -33.99
N PRO A 161 -27.51 48.97 -34.24
CA PRO A 161 -28.18 50.15 -34.77
C PRO A 161 -28.73 49.97 -36.20
N ILE A 162 -30.02 50.28 -36.39
CA ILE A 162 -30.65 50.34 -37.68
C ILE A 162 -30.45 51.79 -38.22
N ARG A 163 -29.62 51.94 -39.25
CA ARG A 163 -29.23 53.26 -39.77
C ARG A 163 -29.79 53.54 -41.17
N ARG A 164 -30.41 54.71 -41.35
CA ARG A 164 -30.88 55.20 -42.61
C ARG A 164 -30.34 56.59 -42.83
N SER A 165 -29.69 56.83 -44.02
CA SER A 165 -29.07 58.08 -44.36
C SER A 165 -28.16 58.66 -43.25
N GLY A 166 -27.40 57.81 -42.59
CA GLY A 166 -26.49 58.18 -41.49
C GLY A 166 -27.14 58.43 -40.15
N LYS A 167 -28.48 58.38 -40.03
CA LYS A 167 -29.21 58.54 -38.76
C LYS A 167 -29.71 57.20 -38.25
N THR A 168 -29.58 56.92 -36.95
CA THR A 168 -30.15 55.73 -36.31
C THR A 168 -31.66 55.93 -36.13
N ILE A 169 -32.47 55.04 -36.69
CA ILE A 169 -33.94 55.09 -36.70
C ILE A 169 -34.55 54.08 -35.76
N GLY A 170 -33.80 53.13 -35.25
CA GLY A 170 -34.15 52.09 -34.27
C GLY A 170 -32.96 51.28 -33.87
N LEU A 171 -33.07 50.46 -32.85
CA LEU A 171 -32.06 49.48 -32.40
C LEU A 171 -32.65 48.07 -32.48
N LEU A 172 -32.10 47.25 -33.34
CA LEU A 172 -32.35 45.82 -33.32
C LEU A 172 -31.64 45.25 -32.08
N TYR A 173 -32.36 44.46 -31.30
CA TYR A 173 -31.75 43.72 -30.15
C TYR A 173 -32.07 42.25 -30.23
N ALA A 174 -31.15 41.44 -29.71
CA ALA A 174 -31.32 40.02 -29.48
C ALA A 174 -31.06 39.69 -27.98
N GLU A 175 -32.00 39.00 -27.35
CA GLU A 175 -31.89 38.60 -25.95
C GLU A 175 -31.23 37.23 -25.85
N MET A 176 -30.28 37.11 -24.93
CA MET A 176 -29.58 35.89 -24.59
C MET A 176 -29.77 35.60 -23.11
N THR A 177 -30.27 34.42 -22.79
CA THR A 177 -30.39 34.00 -21.37
C THR A 177 -29.13 33.29 -20.90
N PRO A 178 -28.69 33.48 -19.65
CA PRO A 178 -27.60 32.71 -19.07
C PRO A 178 -27.76 31.20 -19.24
N SER A 179 -29.01 30.71 -19.14
CA SER A 179 -29.33 29.29 -19.29
C SER A 179 -29.14 28.78 -20.75
N ASN A 180 -29.39 29.60 -21.75
CA ASN A 180 -29.15 29.21 -23.15
C ASN A 180 -27.65 29.15 -23.43
N ILE A 181 -26.88 30.12 -22.96
CA ILE A 181 -25.41 30.12 -23.06
C ILE A 181 -24.86 28.89 -22.35
N ALA A 182 -25.31 28.59 -21.12
CA ALA A 182 -24.92 27.45 -20.37
C ALA A 182 -25.25 26.09 -21.03
N ARG A 183 -26.39 26.04 -21.76
CA ARG A 183 -26.81 24.85 -22.51
C ARG A 183 -26.04 24.65 -23.79
N ALA A 184 -25.73 25.75 -24.51
CA ALA A 184 -25.01 25.72 -25.77
C ALA A 184 -23.56 25.24 -25.56
N TRP A 185 -23.01 25.46 -24.39
CA TRP A 185 -21.67 25.04 -24.05
C TRP A 185 -21.63 24.31 -22.70
N SER A 186 -21.30 23.02 -22.74
CA SER A 186 -21.04 22.18 -21.57
C SER A 186 -19.72 21.46 -21.79
N PRO A 187 -18.70 21.72 -20.97
CA PRO A 187 -17.42 21.03 -21.13
C PRO A 187 -17.59 19.53 -20.97
N SER A 188 -17.09 18.77 -21.94
CA SER A 188 -17.18 17.29 -21.93
C SER A 188 -16.07 16.62 -21.12
N ILE A 189 -15.10 17.39 -20.62
CA ILE A 189 -14.02 16.87 -19.77
C ILE A 189 -14.54 16.46 -18.38
N TYR A 190 -13.87 15.52 -17.75
CA TYR A 190 -14.25 14.96 -16.44
C TYR A 190 -15.71 14.51 -16.36
N ASN A 191 -16.17 13.79 -17.41
CA ASN A 191 -17.54 13.27 -17.52
C ASN A 191 -18.63 14.35 -17.37
N GLY A 192 -18.32 15.60 -17.75
CA GLY A 192 -19.26 16.72 -17.62
C GLY A 192 -19.37 17.31 -16.21
N SER A 193 -18.44 16.95 -15.31
CA SER A 193 -18.40 17.50 -13.93
C SER A 193 -17.83 18.92 -13.88
N CYS A 194 -17.40 19.48 -15.02
CA CYS A 194 -16.92 20.85 -15.07
C CYS A 194 -18.08 21.83 -15.00
N THR A 195 -17.83 22.95 -14.34
CA THR A 195 -18.73 24.10 -14.30
C THR A 195 -18.02 25.31 -14.92
N PHE A 196 -18.78 26.27 -15.37
CA PHE A 196 -18.21 27.47 -15.96
C PHE A 196 -18.98 28.72 -15.56
N CYS A 197 -18.29 29.86 -15.65
CA CYS A 197 -18.84 31.18 -15.46
C CYS A 197 -18.34 32.11 -16.54
N ILE A 198 -19.17 33.11 -16.92
CA ILE A 198 -18.75 34.28 -17.67
C ILE A 198 -18.88 35.49 -16.75
N ILE A 199 -17.81 36.26 -16.64
CA ILE A 199 -17.67 37.35 -15.69
C ILE A 199 -17.43 38.65 -16.43
N SER A 200 -18.17 39.71 -16.11
CA SER A 200 -17.86 41.06 -16.58
C SER A 200 -16.62 41.58 -15.87
N ARG A 201 -15.57 41.92 -16.60
CA ARG A 201 -14.37 42.55 -16.03
C ARG A 201 -14.59 43.98 -15.56
N GLU A 202 -15.64 44.64 -16.07
CA GLU A 202 -15.97 46.00 -15.68
C GLU A 202 -16.68 46.08 -14.34
N THR A 203 -17.64 45.19 -14.11
CA THR A 203 -18.47 45.17 -12.88
C THR A 203 -18.15 44.06 -11.91
N GLY A 204 -17.43 43.04 -12.33
CA GLY A 204 -17.21 41.81 -11.57
C GLY A 204 -18.44 40.92 -11.46
N GLU A 205 -19.53 41.21 -12.19
CA GLU A 205 -20.78 40.45 -12.18
C GLU A 205 -20.60 39.13 -12.96
N LEU A 206 -21.17 38.04 -12.42
CA LEU A 206 -21.24 36.75 -13.09
C LEU A 206 -22.44 36.74 -14.06
N ILE A 207 -22.17 37.01 -15.33
CA ILE A 207 -23.18 37.03 -16.41
C ILE A 207 -23.78 35.67 -16.66
N VAL A 208 -22.95 34.65 -16.63
CA VAL A 208 -23.35 33.23 -16.64
C VAL A 208 -22.71 32.55 -15.46
N ASN A 209 -23.51 31.85 -14.67
CA ASN A 209 -23.04 31.15 -13.51
C ASN A 209 -23.67 29.75 -13.45
N ASN A 210 -22.89 28.75 -13.82
CA ASN A 210 -23.25 27.33 -13.67
C ASN A 210 -22.48 26.68 -12.51
N TRP A 211 -21.70 27.44 -11.75
CA TRP A 211 -20.85 26.96 -10.67
C TRP A 211 -21.58 26.98 -9.32
N ASN A 212 -21.93 28.16 -8.84
CA ASN A 212 -22.60 28.32 -7.54
C ASN A 212 -23.66 29.42 -7.62
N LYS A 213 -24.93 29.06 -7.47
CA LYS A 213 -26.06 29.99 -7.62
C LYS A 213 -26.09 31.10 -6.57
N ASN A 214 -25.35 30.96 -5.47
CA ASN A 214 -25.26 31.94 -4.41
C ASN A 214 -24.20 33.02 -4.66
N ILE A 215 -23.36 32.86 -5.69
CA ILE A 215 -22.32 33.82 -6.07
C ILE A 215 -22.84 34.62 -7.24
N HIS A 216 -22.93 35.92 -7.06
CA HIS A 216 -23.40 36.85 -8.11
C HIS A 216 -22.28 37.74 -8.62
N TYR A 217 -21.29 38.01 -7.77
CA TYR A 217 -20.14 38.84 -8.09
C TYR A 217 -18.84 38.10 -7.77
N ILE A 218 -17.78 38.44 -8.50
CA ILE A 218 -16.44 37.93 -8.20
C ILE A 218 -15.97 38.31 -6.79
N SER A 219 -16.47 39.42 -6.26
CA SER A 219 -16.23 39.89 -4.89
C SER A 219 -16.81 38.97 -3.81
N ASP A 220 -17.77 38.13 -4.15
CA ASP A 220 -18.34 37.14 -3.22
C ASP A 220 -17.37 35.96 -2.97
N LEU A 221 -16.30 35.86 -3.77
CA LEU A 221 -15.26 34.89 -3.59
C LEU A 221 -14.22 35.39 -2.58
N ASP A 222 -13.87 34.56 -1.62
CA ASP A 222 -12.89 34.90 -0.57
C ASP A 222 -11.44 34.79 -1.10
N SER A 223 -11.13 35.51 -2.20
CA SER A 223 -9.80 35.55 -2.79
C SER A 223 -9.54 36.84 -3.57
N GLU A 224 -9.05 37.87 -2.87
CA GLU A 224 -8.70 39.16 -3.46
C GLU A 224 -7.70 39.03 -4.65
N SER A 225 -6.76 38.10 -4.55
CA SER A 225 -5.76 37.89 -5.62
C SER A 225 -6.37 37.27 -6.90
N LEU A 226 -7.45 36.48 -6.76
CA LEU A 226 -8.20 35.95 -7.88
C LEU A 226 -9.06 37.04 -8.53
N GLN A 227 -9.79 37.81 -7.70
CA GLN A 227 -10.60 38.95 -8.15
C GLN A 227 -9.77 39.91 -8.97
N ASN A 228 -8.64 40.39 -8.46
CA ASN A 228 -7.75 41.31 -9.15
C ASN A 228 -7.22 40.73 -10.46
N SER A 229 -6.85 39.44 -10.48
CA SER A 229 -6.34 38.78 -11.70
C SER A 229 -7.39 38.68 -12.78
N ILE A 230 -8.64 38.43 -12.47
CA ILE A 230 -9.77 38.37 -13.40
C ILE A 230 -10.10 39.75 -13.92
N LEU A 231 -10.23 40.75 -13.05
CA LEU A 231 -10.54 42.13 -13.46
C LEU A 231 -9.44 42.75 -14.34
N GLU A 232 -8.17 42.36 -14.13
CA GLU A 232 -7.04 42.76 -14.95
C GLU A 232 -6.97 42.01 -16.31
N GLY A 233 -7.81 41.02 -16.55
CA GLY A 233 -7.84 40.19 -17.75
C GLY A 233 -6.63 39.28 -17.92
N LYS A 234 -6.15 38.68 -16.84
CA LYS A 234 -5.02 37.76 -16.84
C LYS A 234 -5.50 36.31 -16.96
N SER A 235 -4.94 35.56 -17.89
CA SER A 235 -5.16 34.12 -17.96
C SER A 235 -4.35 33.40 -16.90
N ALA A 236 -4.96 32.51 -16.13
CA ALA A 236 -4.26 31.68 -15.20
C ALA A 236 -5.02 30.39 -14.87
N PHE A 237 -4.26 29.43 -14.28
CA PHE A 237 -4.79 28.25 -13.61
C PHE A 237 -4.51 28.40 -12.12
N ARG A 238 -5.50 28.13 -11.29
CA ARG A 238 -5.40 28.21 -9.83
C ARG A 238 -6.12 27.06 -9.14
N GLU A 239 -5.70 26.78 -7.92
CA GLU A 239 -6.40 25.94 -6.96
C GLU A 239 -7.04 26.85 -5.93
N MET A 240 -8.31 26.64 -5.62
CA MET A 240 -9.05 27.43 -4.65
C MET A 240 -9.87 26.52 -3.74
N GLN A 241 -9.91 26.89 -2.48
CA GLN A 241 -10.76 26.25 -1.49
C GLN A 241 -12.12 26.96 -1.45
N THR A 242 -13.20 26.17 -1.52
CA THR A 242 -14.58 26.68 -1.48
C THR A 242 -15.36 25.97 -0.39
N GLU A 243 -16.51 26.48 -0.03
CA GLU A 243 -17.43 25.81 0.91
C GLU A 243 -17.86 24.40 0.43
N GLN A 244 -17.83 24.15 -0.88
CA GLN A 244 -18.21 22.89 -1.51
C GLN A 244 -17.00 21.95 -1.75
N GLY A 245 -15.81 22.31 -1.27
CA GLY A 245 -14.56 21.58 -1.44
C GLY A 245 -13.53 22.33 -2.29
N ASP A 246 -12.36 21.72 -2.47
CA ASP A 246 -11.28 22.27 -3.28
C ASP A 246 -11.62 22.16 -4.76
N VAL A 247 -11.33 23.21 -5.54
CA VAL A 247 -11.54 23.26 -6.98
C VAL A 247 -10.29 23.70 -7.71
N PHE A 248 -10.12 23.20 -8.93
CA PHE A 248 -9.20 23.75 -9.89
C PHE A 248 -9.95 24.71 -10.82
N LEU A 249 -9.36 25.86 -11.06
CA LEU A 249 -9.89 26.94 -11.89
C LEU A 249 -8.95 27.22 -13.04
N SER A 250 -9.50 27.39 -14.24
CA SER A 250 -8.82 28.02 -15.38
C SER A 250 -9.67 29.17 -15.88
N TYR A 251 -9.08 30.33 -16.05
CA TYR A 251 -9.77 31.51 -16.54
C TYR A 251 -8.93 32.28 -17.55
N MET A 252 -9.61 32.92 -18.49
CA MET A 252 -8.97 33.73 -19.52
C MET A 252 -9.91 34.79 -20.09
N PRO A 253 -9.37 35.96 -20.53
CA PRO A 253 -10.14 37.04 -21.09
C PRO A 253 -10.69 36.66 -22.47
N MET A 254 -11.93 37.07 -22.71
CA MET A 254 -12.53 37.07 -24.03
C MET A 254 -12.16 38.36 -24.79
N GLU A 255 -12.00 38.26 -26.08
CA GLU A 255 -11.74 39.45 -26.96
C GLU A 255 -13.00 40.33 -27.11
N LEU A 256 -14.17 39.71 -26.94
CA LEU A 256 -15.46 40.38 -27.03
C LEU A 256 -15.93 40.89 -25.68
N GLU A 257 -16.45 42.10 -25.62
CA GLU A 257 -17.24 42.67 -24.53
C GLU A 257 -16.57 42.75 -23.16
N ASN A 258 -15.25 42.79 -23.09
CA ASN A 258 -14.52 42.91 -21.81
C ASN A 258 -14.90 41.82 -20.75
N TRP A 259 -15.20 40.64 -21.24
CA TRP A 259 -15.59 39.50 -20.39
C TRP A 259 -14.42 38.58 -20.11
N GLU A 260 -14.59 37.76 -19.06
CA GLU A 260 -13.69 36.71 -18.65
C GLU A 260 -14.46 35.40 -18.63
N ILE A 261 -13.90 34.33 -19.20
CA ILE A 261 -14.44 32.98 -19.03
C ILE A 261 -13.65 32.26 -17.97
N MET A 262 -14.33 31.58 -17.07
CA MET A 262 -13.75 30.74 -16.05
C MET A 262 -14.38 29.34 -16.06
N VAL A 263 -13.56 28.33 -16.12
CA VAL A 263 -13.96 26.91 -16.02
C VAL A 263 -13.40 26.34 -14.74
N SER A 264 -14.22 25.60 -14.02
CA SER A 264 -13.81 24.95 -12.77
C SER A 264 -14.17 23.48 -12.74
N VAL A 265 -13.38 22.71 -11.98
CA VAL A 265 -13.62 21.29 -11.72
C VAL A 265 -13.26 20.99 -10.27
N ARG A 266 -14.04 20.11 -9.61
CA ARG A 266 -13.73 19.69 -8.25
C ARG A 266 -12.48 18.80 -8.23
N LYS A 267 -11.63 19.04 -7.26
CA LYS A 267 -10.39 18.28 -7.07
C LYS A 267 -10.64 16.78 -6.91
N GLU A 268 -11.70 16.40 -6.23
CA GLU A 268 -12.12 15.01 -6.06
C GLU A 268 -12.38 14.31 -7.39
N GLU A 269 -13.04 14.99 -8.34
CA GLU A 269 -13.32 14.44 -9.68
C GLU A 269 -12.02 14.21 -10.47
N VAL A 270 -11.08 15.17 -10.37
CA VAL A 270 -9.79 15.10 -11.06
C VAL A 270 -8.95 13.93 -10.55
N PHE A 271 -8.96 13.68 -9.23
CA PHE A 271 -8.15 12.63 -8.62
C PHE A 271 -8.87 11.28 -8.50
N SER A 272 -10.16 11.20 -8.76
CA SER A 272 -10.96 9.97 -8.58
C SER A 272 -10.32 8.75 -9.24
N SER A 273 -9.91 8.85 -10.50
CA SER A 273 -9.24 7.76 -11.23
C SER A 273 -7.84 7.46 -10.67
N ALA A 274 -7.11 8.48 -10.23
CA ALA A 274 -5.78 8.30 -9.61
C ALA A 274 -5.89 7.61 -8.27
N ASP A 275 -6.90 7.94 -7.47
CA ASP A 275 -7.17 7.35 -6.16
C ASP A 275 -7.59 5.87 -6.28
N GLU A 276 -8.37 5.52 -7.30
CA GLU A 276 -8.72 4.11 -7.59
C GLU A 276 -7.48 3.29 -7.96
N ILE A 277 -6.59 3.83 -8.79
CA ILE A 277 -5.31 3.18 -9.14
C ILE A 277 -4.45 3.02 -7.89
N GLU A 278 -4.34 4.06 -7.06
CA GLU A 278 -3.58 4.02 -5.81
C GLU A 278 -4.14 3.00 -4.82
N ALA A 279 -5.46 2.94 -4.66
CA ALA A 279 -6.13 1.93 -3.83
C ALA A 279 -5.84 0.51 -4.33
N SER A 280 -5.93 0.27 -5.64
CA SER A 280 -5.62 -1.03 -6.25
C SER A 280 -4.17 -1.44 -6.01
N MET A 281 -3.23 -0.50 -6.11
CA MET A 281 -1.81 -0.74 -5.83
C MET A 281 -1.54 -1.03 -4.35
N LYS A 282 -2.24 -0.36 -3.43
CA LYS A 282 -2.15 -0.65 -1.98
C LYS A 282 -2.57 -2.08 -1.68
N TRP A 283 -3.67 -2.56 -2.28
CA TRP A 283 -4.12 -3.95 -2.13
C TRP A 283 -3.14 -4.95 -2.73
N PHE A 284 -2.58 -4.66 -3.90
CA PHE A 284 -1.56 -5.51 -4.52
C PHE A 284 -0.30 -5.60 -3.66
N LEU A 285 0.17 -4.47 -3.11
CA LEU A 285 1.30 -4.47 -2.20
C LEU A 285 1.00 -5.26 -0.92
N ALA A 286 -0.19 -5.09 -0.32
CA ALA A 286 -0.61 -5.85 0.85
C ALA A 286 -0.57 -7.37 0.58
N GLY A 287 -0.99 -7.80 -0.63
CA GLY A 287 -0.88 -9.19 -1.07
C GLY A 287 0.56 -9.70 -1.14
N ILE A 288 1.47 -8.92 -1.76
CA ILE A 288 2.90 -9.25 -1.80
C ILE A 288 3.48 -9.36 -0.40
N MET A 289 3.13 -8.42 0.48
CA MET A 289 3.60 -8.40 1.86
C MET A 289 3.13 -9.61 2.66
N ALA A 290 1.87 -10.03 2.46
CA ALA A 290 1.34 -11.25 3.07
C ALA A 290 2.11 -12.50 2.58
N LEU A 291 2.38 -12.60 1.28
CA LEU A 291 3.15 -13.71 0.70
C LEU A 291 4.60 -13.74 1.22
N LEU A 292 5.26 -12.60 1.32
CA LEU A 292 6.61 -12.49 1.91
C LEU A 292 6.63 -12.90 3.38
N SER A 293 5.61 -12.51 4.14
CA SER A 293 5.47 -12.88 5.54
C SER A 293 5.26 -14.38 5.72
N LEU A 294 4.43 -15.01 4.89
CA LEU A 294 4.22 -16.45 4.86
C LEU A 294 5.49 -17.21 4.47
N TYR A 295 6.22 -16.72 3.46
CA TYR A 295 7.51 -17.28 3.06
C TYR A 295 8.52 -17.22 4.20
N LEU A 296 8.62 -16.09 4.89
CA LEU A 296 9.52 -15.93 6.04
C LEU A 296 9.16 -16.88 7.18
N ALA A 297 7.88 -16.99 7.51
CA ALA A 297 7.39 -17.92 8.53
C ALA A 297 7.70 -19.38 8.17
N TRP A 298 7.47 -19.75 6.92
CA TRP A 298 7.80 -21.08 6.40
C TRP A 298 9.32 -21.38 6.47
N MET A 299 10.15 -20.44 6.05
CA MET A 299 11.61 -20.54 6.14
C MET A 299 12.10 -20.70 7.58
N LEU A 300 11.57 -19.88 8.51
CA LEU A 300 11.91 -19.98 9.94
C LEU A 300 11.51 -21.34 10.52
N ARG A 301 10.35 -21.87 10.12
CA ARG A 301 9.86 -23.17 10.56
C ARG A 301 10.76 -24.32 10.08
N ILE A 302 11.11 -24.34 8.79
CA ILE A 302 12.03 -25.35 8.24
C ILE A 302 13.38 -25.32 8.94
N ASN A 303 13.89 -24.12 9.15
CA ASN A 303 15.17 -23.93 9.83
C ASN A 303 15.14 -24.44 11.29
N HIS A 304 14.07 -24.14 12.00
CA HIS A 304 13.87 -24.66 13.37
C HIS A 304 13.86 -26.21 13.40
N TYR A 305 13.15 -26.84 12.45
CA TYR A 305 13.13 -28.30 12.33
C TYR A 305 14.52 -28.88 12.02
N SER A 306 15.26 -28.30 11.10
CA SER A 306 16.60 -28.79 10.72
C SER A 306 17.60 -28.67 11.89
N VAL A 307 17.55 -27.60 12.66
CA VAL A 307 18.39 -27.42 13.86
C VAL A 307 18.05 -28.44 14.95
N LEU A 308 16.77 -28.70 15.19
CA LEU A 308 16.35 -29.73 16.16
C LEU A 308 16.79 -31.12 15.72
N HIS A 309 16.61 -31.47 14.44
CA HIS A 309 17.07 -32.74 13.91
C HIS A 309 18.58 -32.91 13.99
N ALA A 310 19.34 -31.88 13.61
CA ALA A 310 20.80 -31.88 13.72
C ALA A 310 21.26 -32.06 15.18
N LYS A 311 20.61 -31.41 16.16
CA LYS A 311 20.91 -31.60 17.59
C LYS A 311 20.60 -33.01 18.05
N LYS A 312 19.47 -33.57 17.60
CA LYS A 312 19.08 -34.94 17.99
C LYS A 312 20.09 -35.95 17.44
N GLN A 313 20.50 -35.82 16.19
CA GLN A 313 21.52 -36.69 15.56
C GLN A 313 22.92 -36.50 16.20
N ALA A 314 23.26 -35.27 16.60
CA ALA A 314 24.54 -35.00 17.28
C ALA A 314 24.64 -35.58 18.70
N ASN A 315 23.54 -35.97 19.32
CA ASN A 315 23.45 -36.46 20.68
C ASN A 315 23.25 -37.96 20.81
N ILE A 316 23.13 -38.69 19.69
CA ILE A 316 22.88 -40.16 19.70
C ILE A 316 24.11 -40.87 19.12
N ASP A 317 24.47 -42.00 19.73
CA ASP A 317 25.46 -42.94 19.19
C ASP A 317 24.83 -43.77 18.06
N ILE A 318 25.44 -43.72 16.89
CA ILE A 318 24.89 -44.34 15.68
C ILE A 318 24.83 -45.88 15.76
N LEU A 319 25.76 -46.49 16.48
CA LEU A 319 25.83 -47.95 16.61
C LEU A 319 24.77 -48.52 17.53
N THR A 320 24.59 -47.89 18.68
CA THR A 320 23.76 -48.41 19.77
C THR A 320 22.43 -47.69 19.92
N GLY A 321 22.27 -46.52 19.31
CA GLY A 321 21.09 -45.67 19.47
C GLY A 321 20.97 -45.04 20.87
N LEU A 322 21.95 -45.21 21.74
CA LEU A 322 22.03 -44.57 23.07
C LEU A 322 22.44 -43.10 22.94
N GLN A 323 22.28 -42.35 24.01
CA GLN A 323 22.87 -41.05 24.13
C GLN A 323 24.40 -41.15 24.06
N ASN A 324 25.03 -40.26 23.25
CA ASN A 324 26.47 -40.31 23.04
C ASN A 324 27.23 -39.47 24.08
N ARG A 325 28.56 -39.47 24.00
CA ARG A 325 29.47 -38.70 24.85
C ARG A 325 29.12 -37.23 24.94
N ASN A 326 28.75 -36.61 23.82
CA ASN A 326 28.36 -35.20 23.81
C ASN A 326 27.10 -34.91 24.64
N CYS A 327 26.13 -35.82 24.59
CA CYS A 327 24.96 -35.74 25.44
C CYS A 327 25.27 -35.96 26.93
N TYR A 328 26.17 -36.89 27.24
CA TYR A 328 26.70 -37.11 28.58
C TYR A 328 27.40 -35.87 29.16
N GLU A 329 28.30 -35.25 28.41
CA GLU A 329 29.01 -34.02 28.81
C GLU A 329 28.03 -32.86 29.07
N ASN A 330 27.06 -32.65 28.18
CA ASN A 330 26.00 -31.66 28.36
C ASN A 330 25.09 -31.94 29.58
N TYR A 331 24.86 -33.24 29.92
CA TYR A 331 24.11 -33.60 31.09
C TYR A 331 24.92 -33.30 32.38
N CYS A 332 26.19 -33.62 32.37
CA CYS A 332 27.08 -33.35 33.50
C CYS A 332 27.21 -31.84 33.80
N GLU A 333 27.25 -30.99 32.78
CA GLU A 333 27.30 -29.53 32.96
C GLU A 333 26.01 -28.95 33.60
N LYS A 334 24.86 -29.59 33.34
CA LYS A 334 23.55 -29.10 33.81
C LYS A 334 23.20 -29.57 35.23
N ILE A 335 23.84 -30.64 35.72
CA ILE A 335 23.58 -31.15 37.04
C ILE A 335 24.18 -30.25 38.13
N LYS A 336 23.31 -29.70 38.96
CA LYS A 336 23.72 -28.81 40.06
C LYS A 336 23.96 -29.57 41.39
N SER A 337 23.44 -30.79 41.54
CA SER A 337 23.56 -31.60 42.74
C SER A 337 23.54 -33.08 42.38
N ALA A 338 24.46 -33.83 42.99
CA ALA A 338 24.52 -35.29 42.87
C ALA A 338 23.65 -36.02 43.92
N GLU A 339 22.92 -35.27 44.75
CA GLU A 339 22.07 -35.87 45.79
C GLU A 339 20.98 -36.75 45.15
N ARG A 340 20.87 -38.00 45.67
CA ARG A 340 19.94 -39.03 45.15
C ARG A 340 20.17 -39.42 43.69
N LEU A 341 21.35 -39.14 43.13
CA LEU A 341 21.74 -39.60 41.82
C LEU A 341 22.61 -40.84 41.95
N ALA A 342 22.23 -41.92 41.30
CA ALA A 342 23.11 -43.06 41.11
C ALA A 342 23.89 -42.88 39.83
N CYS A 343 25.18 -43.07 39.88
CA CYS A 343 26.03 -43.20 38.69
C CYS A 343 26.49 -44.66 38.61
N ILE A 344 26.25 -45.28 37.47
CA ILE A 344 26.70 -46.63 37.16
C ILE A 344 27.64 -46.56 36.00
N TYR A 345 28.89 -46.99 36.15
CA TYR A 345 29.88 -47.06 35.11
C TYR A 345 30.03 -48.53 34.67
N ILE A 346 29.96 -48.78 33.36
CA ILE A 346 29.91 -50.12 32.80
C ILE A 346 30.89 -50.21 31.63
N ASP A 347 31.60 -51.32 31.57
CA ASP A 347 32.57 -51.66 30.51
C ASP A 347 32.25 -53.04 29.94
N ALA A 348 32.26 -53.16 28.62
CA ALA A 348 32.02 -54.41 27.93
C ALA A 348 33.30 -55.24 27.83
N ASN A 349 33.37 -56.32 28.60
CA ASN A 349 34.57 -57.16 28.70
C ASN A 349 34.81 -57.98 27.42
N GLY A 350 36.05 -58.03 26.99
CA GLY A 350 36.48 -58.89 25.86
C GLY A 350 36.08 -58.42 24.47
N LEU A 351 35.62 -57.18 24.33
CA LEU A 351 35.25 -56.63 22.99
C LEU A 351 36.41 -56.69 21.99
N HIS A 352 37.63 -56.39 22.41
CA HIS A 352 38.81 -56.43 21.53
C HIS A 352 39.11 -57.87 21.05
N GLU A 353 38.99 -58.85 21.93
CA GLU A 353 39.19 -60.26 21.58
C GLU A 353 38.10 -60.77 20.65
N LEU A 354 36.84 -60.39 20.92
CA LEU A 354 35.71 -60.76 20.06
C LEU A 354 35.90 -60.18 18.64
N ASN A 355 36.33 -58.91 18.58
CA ASN A 355 36.65 -58.28 17.27
C ASN A 355 37.78 -59.00 16.53
N ASN A 356 38.83 -59.42 17.24
CA ASN A 356 39.98 -60.12 16.64
C ASN A 356 39.65 -61.56 16.19
N THR A 357 38.73 -62.24 16.92
CA THR A 357 38.40 -63.64 16.63
C THR A 357 37.22 -63.83 15.68
N LYS A 358 36.18 -62.96 15.78
CA LYS A 358 34.94 -63.07 15.03
C LYS A 358 34.63 -61.84 14.13
N GLY A 359 35.54 -60.87 14.09
CA GLY A 359 35.40 -59.66 13.31
C GLY A 359 34.58 -58.55 13.96
N HIS A 360 34.67 -57.34 13.48
CA HIS A 360 34.03 -56.14 14.02
C HIS A 360 32.48 -56.22 14.07
N LEU A 361 31.86 -56.98 13.16
CA LEU A 361 30.41 -57.18 13.20
C LEU A 361 29.95 -57.89 14.46
N ALA A 362 30.74 -58.83 14.97
CA ALA A 362 30.40 -59.54 16.21
C ALA A 362 30.52 -58.62 17.45
N GLY A 363 31.53 -57.74 17.44
CA GLY A 363 31.66 -56.72 18.47
C GLY A 363 30.54 -55.67 18.42
N ASP A 364 30.13 -55.26 17.22
CA ASP A 364 28.99 -54.37 17.07
C ASP A 364 27.69 -54.97 17.55
N GLN A 365 27.47 -56.29 17.34
CA GLN A 365 26.31 -57.01 17.87
C GLN A 365 26.32 -57.10 19.38
N MET A 366 27.50 -57.37 19.99
CA MET A 366 27.68 -57.34 21.41
C MET A 366 27.31 -55.97 22.01
N LEU A 367 27.85 -54.87 21.43
CA LEU A 367 27.60 -53.52 21.93
C LEU A 367 26.14 -53.11 21.79
N ARG A 368 25.48 -53.50 20.71
CA ARG A 368 24.02 -53.26 20.55
C ARG A 368 23.21 -54.06 21.57
N PHE A 369 23.55 -55.32 21.79
CA PHE A 369 22.86 -56.16 22.77
C PHE A 369 22.98 -55.59 24.21
N ILE A 370 24.21 -55.18 24.59
CA ILE A 370 24.44 -54.53 25.88
C ILE A 370 23.62 -53.25 26.00
N ALA A 371 23.64 -52.40 24.96
CA ALA A 371 22.91 -51.17 24.94
C ALA A 371 21.39 -51.37 25.07
N ASP A 372 20.84 -52.33 24.34
CA ASP A 372 19.41 -52.65 24.37
C ASP A 372 19.00 -53.20 25.73
N THR A 373 19.85 -54.06 26.33
CA THR A 373 19.65 -54.55 27.71
C THR A 373 19.64 -53.39 28.71
N LEU A 374 20.61 -52.46 28.61
CA LEU A 374 20.66 -51.29 29.49
C LEU A 374 19.45 -50.38 29.34
N LYS A 375 18.94 -50.19 28.09
CA LYS A 375 17.72 -49.43 27.84
C LYS A 375 16.49 -50.05 28.50
N ILE A 376 16.37 -51.36 28.45
CA ILE A 376 15.23 -52.12 29.07
C ILE A 376 15.18 -51.90 30.59
N TYR A 377 16.34 -51.98 31.25
CA TYR A 377 16.41 -51.91 32.71
C TYR A 377 16.48 -50.49 33.27
N PHE A 378 17.07 -49.52 32.57
CA PHE A 378 17.30 -48.15 33.07
C PHE A 378 16.54 -47.07 32.30
N GLY A 379 16.04 -47.39 31.11
CA GLY A 379 15.39 -46.43 30.24
C GLY A 379 16.36 -45.74 29.27
N GLU A 380 15.85 -45.35 28.10
CA GLU A 380 16.64 -44.81 27.00
C GLU A 380 17.32 -43.46 27.32
N ASP A 381 16.66 -42.65 28.16
CA ASP A 381 17.12 -41.28 28.46
C ASP A 381 18.19 -41.22 29.56
N THR A 382 18.50 -42.35 30.22
CA THR A 382 19.42 -42.40 31.33
C THR A 382 20.75 -43.06 30.99
N VAL A 383 20.86 -43.67 29.82
CA VAL A 383 22.01 -44.49 29.40
C VAL A 383 22.84 -43.75 28.32
N TYR A 384 24.09 -43.67 28.56
CA TYR A 384 25.06 -42.99 27.70
C TYR A 384 26.18 -43.95 27.27
N ARG A 385 26.53 -43.93 25.99
CA ARG A 385 27.78 -44.55 25.51
C ARG A 385 28.86 -43.47 25.39
N ILE A 386 29.87 -43.55 26.21
CA ILE A 386 30.92 -42.52 26.33
C ILE A 386 32.25 -42.90 25.65
N GLY A 387 32.48 -44.16 25.39
CA GLY A 387 33.68 -44.73 24.78
C GLY A 387 33.34 -45.88 23.84
N GLY A 388 34.35 -46.59 23.37
CA GLY A 388 34.18 -47.77 22.50
C GLY A 388 33.35 -48.88 23.14
N ASP A 389 33.70 -49.25 24.38
CA ASP A 389 33.16 -50.31 25.20
C ASP A 389 32.57 -49.78 26.53
N GLU A 390 32.55 -48.46 26.73
CA GLU A 390 32.17 -47.82 27.98
C GLU A 390 30.78 -47.21 27.93
N PHE A 391 29.97 -47.47 28.95
CA PHE A 391 28.62 -46.95 29.13
C PHE A 391 28.50 -46.32 30.53
N ILE A 392 27.71 -45.27 30.63
CA ILE A 392 27.31 -44.67 31.91
C ILE A 392 25.81 -44.60 31.99
N VAL A 393 25.29 -44.91 33.18
CA VAL A 393 23.89 -44.75 33.52
C VAL A 393 23.78 -43.74 34.65
N PHE A 394 22.89 -42.77 34.50
CA PHE A 394 22.47 -41.90 35.60
C PHE A 394 21.03 -42.17 35.95
N ASP A 395 20.82 -42.77 37.12
CA ASP A 395 19.47 -43.05 37.62
C ASP A 395 19.16 -42.21 38.87
N LYS A 396 17.96 -41.74 39.00
CA LYS A 396 17.53 -40.86 40.10
C LYS A 396 16.60 -41.58 41.04
N ASN A 397 16.78 -41.29 42.36
CA ASN A 397 15.89 -41.73 43.41
C ASN A 397 15.84 -43.26 43.65
N GLN A 398 16.85 -44.01 43.25
CA GLN A 398 16.95 -45.44 43.52
C GLN A 398 17.64 -45.68 44.87
N SER A 399 17.24 -46.78 45.55
CA SER A 399 17.95 -47.29 46.76
C SER A 399 19.14 -48.11 46.33
N ASP A 400 20.11 -48.25 47.25
CA ASP A 400 21.29 -49.11 47.05
C ASP A 400 20.92 -50.56 46.70
N SER A 401 19.98 -51.15 47.48
CA SER A 401 19.47 -52.50 47.23
C SER A 401 18.81 -52.64 45.82
N LYS A 402 18.11 -51.62 45.36
CA LYS A 402 17.45 -51.70 44.08
C LYS A 402 18.43 -51.60 42.89
N ILE A 403 19.48 -50.81 43.02
CA ILE A 403 20.54 -50.75 42.04
C ILE A 403 21.31 -52.06 41.93
N GLN A 404 21.63 -52.68 43.09
CA GLN A 404 22.26 -53.97 43.07
C GLN A 404 21.40 -55.07 42.45
N GLU A 405 20.10 -55.09 42.74
CA GLU A 405 19.14 -55.99 42.11
C GLU A 405 19.11 -55.86 40.60
N ILE A 406 19.00 -54.61 40.11
CA ILE A 406 18.95 -54.30 38.65
C ILE A 406 20.26 -54.70 38.00
N LEU A 407 21.42 -54.39 38.60
CA LEU A 407 22.72 -54.76 38.06
C LEU A 407 22.92 -56.24 37.95
N GLU A 408 22.49 -57.05 38.97
CA GLU A 408 22.57 -58.49 38.90
C GLU A 408 21.65 -59.08 37.80
N GLN A 409 20.47 -58.51 37.60
CA GLN A 409 19.58 -58.90 36.50
C GLN A 409 20.20 -58.58 35.14
N VAL A 410 20.76 -57.35 34.94
CA VAL A 410 21.46 -56.93 33.74
C VAL A 410 22.63 -57.84 33.41
N LYS A 411 23.51 -58.17 34.42
CA LYS A 411 24.62 -59.09 34.26
C LYS A 411 24.18 -60.47 33.82
N THR A 412 23.17 -61.02 34.55
CA THR A 412 22.60 -62.31 34.21
C THR A 412 22.08 -62.41 32.81
N GLU A 413 21.38 -61.39 32.35
CA GLU A 413 20.83 -61.31 30.93
C GLU A 413 21.95 -61.26 29.90
N ILE A 414 23.00 -60.47 30.18
CA ILE A 414 24.16 -60.34 29.30
C ILE A 414 24.95 -61.63 29.23
N GLU A 415 25.15 -62.31 30.40
CA GLU A 415 25.85 -63.59 30.47
C GLU A 415 25.12 -64.73 29.79
N ARG A 416 23.79 -64.75 29.77
CA ARG A 416 22.98 -65.71 29.00
C ARG A 416 23.31 -65.67 27.52
N ASN A 417 23.71 -64.52 27.00
CA ASN A 417 24.13 -64.33 25.61
C ASN A 417 25.64 -64.46 25.44
N GLN A 418 26.35 -65.06 26.41
CA GLN A 418 27.80 -65.27 26.38
C GLN A 418 28.64 -63.97 26.28
N TYR A 419 28.06 -62.84 26.67
CA TYR A 419 28.79 -61.60 26.84
C TYR A 419 29.03 -61.30 28.31
N HIS A 420 29.97 -60.46 28.61
CA HIS A 420 30.31 -60.08 29.97
C HIS A 420 30.50 -58.57 30.10
N ILE A 421 30.07 -58.00 31.20
CA ILE A 421 30.31 -56.63 31.57
C ILE A 421 30.95 -56.51 32.93
N SER A 422 31.72 -55.47 33.17
CA SER A 422 32.11 -55.03 34.50
C SER A 422 31.37 -53.74 34.84
N ALA A 423 30.79 -53.67 36.02
CA ALA A 423 29.97 -52.56 36.42
C ALA A 423 30.30 -52.06 37.82
N GLY A 424 30.52 -50.81 38.01
CA GLY A 424 30.67 -50.19 39.31
C GLY A 424 29.63 -49.08 39.47
N TYR A 425 29.10 -48.91 40.64
CA TYR A 425 28.14 -47.84 40.91
C TYR A 425 28.47 -47.10 42.21
N CYS A 426 27.99 -45.84 42.25
CA CYS A 426 28.04 -45.01 43.43
C CYS A 426 26.75 -44.19 43.56
N LEU A 427 26.25 -44.09 44.80
CA LEU A 427 25.10 -43.25 45.14
C LEU A 427 25.53 -41.88 45.62
N GLY A 428 24.93 -40.86 45.06
CA GLY A 428 25.17 -39.48 45.40
C GLY A 428 24.56 -39.09 46.74
N THR A 429 25.36 -38.42 47.55
CA THR A 429 24.94 -37.82 48.83
C THR A 429 25.06 -36.29 48.74
N LYS A 430 24.52 -35.57 49.72
CA LYS A 430 24.62 -34.07 49.77
C LYS A 430 26.06 -33.57 49.76
N LYS A 431 27.04 -34.40 50.10
CA LYS A 431 28.46 -34.01 50.24
C LYS A 431 29.31 -34.38 49.03
N ILE A 432 28.84 -35.24 48.12
CA ILE A 432 29.63 -35.72 46.99
C ILE A 432 29.35 -34.87 45.77
N GLN A 433 30.40 -34.36 45.12
CA GLN A 433 30.34 -33.69 43.85
C GLN A 433 30.16 -34.71 42.70
N LEU A 434 29.52 -34.29 41.58
CA LEU A 434 29.27 -35.16 40.44
C LEU A 434 30.55 -35.84 39.90
N LYS A 435 31.65 -35.11 39.83
CA LYS A 435 32.97 -35.65 39.38
C LYS A 435 33.44 -36.80 40.30
N GLU A 436 33.32 -36.65 41.61
CA GLU A 436 33.68 -37.69 42.59
C GLU A 436 32.76 -38.89 42.52
N LEU A 437 31.46 -38.66 42.29
CA LEU A 437 30.47 -39.71 42.12
C LEU A 437 30.84 -40.62 40.92
N ILE A 438 31.13 -40.00 39.77
CA ILE A 438 31.52 -40.69 38.54
C ILE A 438 32.84 -41.45 38.77
N LYS A 439 33.85 -40.79 39.32
CA LYS A 439 35.17 -41.39 39.59
C LYS A 439 35.07 -42.59 40.53
N THR A 440 34.22 -42.53 41.54
CA THR A 440 34.01 -43.66 42.47
C THR A 440 33.34 -44.84 41.77
N ALA A 441 32.37 -44.58 40.89
CA ALA A 441 31.72 -45.63 40.11
C ALA A 441 32.71 -46.28 39.11
N GLU A 442 33.54 -45.49 38.45
CA GLU A 442 34.62 -45.96 37.57
C GLU A 442 35.63 -46.84 38.26
N ILE A 443 36.12 -46.42 39.48
CA ILE A 443 37.08 -47.21 40.26
C ILE A 443 36.45 -48.59 40.65
N ARG A 444 35.20 -48.60 41.05
CA ARG A 444 34.52 -49.85 41.40
C ARG A 444 34.32 -50.77 40.18
N MET A 445 34.02 -50.23 39.04
CA MET A 445 33.94 -50.97 37.79
C MET A 445 35.31 -51.59 37.44
N TYR A 446 36.39 -50.79 37.55
CA TYR A 446 37.74 -51.28 37.31
C TYR A 446 38.17 -52.37 38.23
N GLU A 447 37.81 -52.31 39.54
CA GLU A 447 38.06 -53.42 40.56
C GLU A 447 37.31 -54.70 40.16
N GLU A 448 36.08 -54.58 39.67
CA GLU A 448 35.32 -55.72 39.16
C GLU A 448 35.93 -56.28 37.88
N LYS A 449 36.36 -55.43 36.98
CA LYS A 449 37.03 -55.81 35.70
C LYS A 449 38.32 -56.55 35.98
N LYS A 450 39.09 -56.16 37.03
CA LYS A 450 40.30 -56.85 37.45
C LYS A 450 39.97 -58.25 37.97
N LYS A 451 38.97 -58.42 38.85
CA LYS A 451 38.54 -59.72 39.37
C LYS A 451 38.06 -60.65 38.25
N TYR A 452 37.37 -60.17 37.27
CA TYR A 452 36.93 -60.90 36.07
C TYR A 452 38.13 -61.47 35.28
N TYR A 453 39.14 -60.64 34.95
CA TYR A 453 40.32 -61.13 34.25
C TYR A 453 41.23 -62.06 35.07
N GLU A 454 41.37 -61.84 36.38
CA GLU A 454 42.09 -62.76 37.24
C GLU A 454 41.41 -64.17 37.30
N LYS A 455 40.07 -64.19 37.29
CA LYS A 455 39.30 -65.46 37.31
C LYS A 455 39.49 -66.29 36.03
N ILE A 456 39.70 -65.59 34.87
CA ILE A 456 39.94 -66.26 33.57
C ILE A 456 41.43 -66.47 33.29
N GLY A 457 42.33 -66.24 34.27
CA GLY A 457 43.76 -66.46 34.14
C GLY A 457 44.50 -65.47 33.25
N ARG A 458 43.97 -64.27 33.08
CA ARG A 458 44.54 -63.19 32.19
C ARG A 458 44.89 -61.95 33.01
N SER A 459 45.95 -61.28 32.63
CA SER A 459 46.33 -60.00 33.22
C SER A 459 45.61 -58.86 32.54
N VAL A 460 45.09 -57.86 33.26
CA VAL A 460 44.49 -56.61 32.75
C VAL A 460 45.64 -55.85 32.17
N ARG A 461 45.64 -55.66 30.83
CA ARG A 461 46.58 -54.73 30.18
C ARG A 461 46.27 -53.31 30.65
N ASN A 462 47.34 -52.63 31.21
CA ASN A 462 47.24 -51.26 31.70
C ASN A 462 46.90 -50.29 30.59
N HIS A 463 45.63 -49.91 30.44
CA HIS A 463 45.18 -48.75 29.66
C HIS A 463 45.31 -47.43 30.46
N ILE A 464 46.09 -47.40 31.56
CA ILE A 464 46.27 -46.21 32.44
C ILE A 464 47.34 -45.22 31.90
N LYS A 465 47.80 -45.29 30.66
CA LYS A 465 48.85 -44.37 30.18
C LYS A 465 48.42 -43.22 29.27
N GLU A 466 47.13 -43.08 28.93
CA GLU A 466 46.70 -41.98 28.03
C GLU A 466 45.71 -40.97 28.66
N GLY A 467 45.37 -41.11 29.92
CA GLY A 467 44.40 -40.26 30.63
C GLY A 467 44.96 -39.07 31.41
N GLU A 468 46.29 -38.88 31.48
CA GLU A 468 46.87 -37.81 32.35
C GLU A 468 47.05 -36.44 31.66
N ASN A 469 46.58 -36.25 30.45
CA ASN A 469 46.74 -34.96 29.73
C ASN A 469 45.44 -34.32 29.25
N ILE A 470 44.36 -34.36 30.04
CA ILE A 470 43.19 -33.47 29.81
C ILE A 470 42.71 -32.95 31.16
N LEU A 471 43.33 -31.91 31.65
CA LEU A 471 42.81 -30.92 32.57
C LEU A 471 42.48 -29.67 31.78
#